data_eddc0f1621ccdff492adb1e8981b3509
#
_entry.id   eddc0f1621ccdff492adb1e8981b3509
#
_cell.length_a   1.000
_cell.length_b   1.000
_cell.length_c   1.000
_cell.angle_alpha   90.00
_cell.angle_beta   90.00
_cell.angle_gamma   90.00
#
_symmetry.space_group_name_H-M   'P 1'
#
loop_
_entity.id
_entity.type
_entity.pdbx_description
1 polymer ?
#
loop_
_entity_poly.entity_id
_entity_poly.type
_entity_poly.pdbx_seq_one_letter_code
_entity_poly.pdbx_strand_id
1 'polypeptide(L)'
;PMSRDEKLSLIILVIMVAGWLTADLTGISVTIWSVIGLILMSGFGIFKPADFGARIPWTIITLIASISTLATLMGTYGIPDWLTAVLAPVLGPVASNQVLLIIAIGVVVFALRWGVASMFTSGALIYALFAGLGNALGMNTLVVVFIGYMGVQCWPFGAYNATLMAGLGSVNGLVEFNKIQKLTFVYSALVIVAALINLPIWKLTGLC
;
A
#
# COMPACT_ATOMS: atom_id res chain seq x y z
N PRO A 1 -15.14 33.42 -0.11
CA PRO A 1 -13.88 33.81 0.54
C PRO A 1 -13.58 32.80 1.65
N MET A 2 -12.33 32.34 1.68
CA MET A 2 -11.87 31.40 2.71
C MET A 2 -11.95 32.05 4.10
N SER A 3 -12.46 31.28 5.06
CA SER A 3 -12.48 31.67 6.48
C SER A 3 -11.05 31.78 7.05
N ARG A 4 -10.93 32.39 8.24
CA ARG A 4 -9.64 32.48 8.95
C ARG A 4 -9.06 31.08 9.21
N ASP A 5 -9.89 30.15 9.67
CA ASP A 5 -9.47 28.80 10.05
C ASP A 5 -9.03 27.97 8.82
N GLU A 6 -9.69 28.15 7.68
CA GLU A 6 -9.29 27.54 6.43
C GLU A 6 -7.93 28.03 5.94
N LYS A 7 -7.67 29.35 6.04
CA LYS A 7 -6.37 29.94 5.69
C LYS A 7 -5.24 29.43 6.59
N LEU A 8 -5.48 29.40 7.90
CA LEU A 8 -4.51 28.89 8.86
C LEU A 8 -4.24 27.40 8.63
N SER A 9 -5.28 26.61 8.41
CA SER A 9 -5.14 25.17 8.09
C SER A 9 -4.31 24.94 6.83
N LEU A 10 -4.54 25.76 5.79
CA LEU A 10 -3.76 25.68 4.56
C LEU A 10 -2.27 26.04 4.78
N ILE A 11 -2.00 27.09 5.55
CA ILE A 11 -0.62 27.51 5.88
C ILE A 11 0.08 26.39 6.67
N ILE A 12 -0.57 25.83 7.68
CA ILE A 12 -0.02 24.73 8.49
C ILE A 12 0.25 23.50 7.60
N LEU A 13 -0.70 23.16 6.72
CA LEU A 13 -0.52 22.05 5.78
C LEU A 13 0.70 22.26 4.87
N VAL A 14 0.87 23.46 4.31
CA VAL A 14 2.04 23.79 3.48
C VAL A 14 3.34 23.66 4.27
N ILE A 15 3.39 24.15 5.52
CA ILE A 15 4.55 24.00 6.39
C ILE A 15 4.86 22.51 6.64
N MET A 16 3.84 21.70 6.95
CA MET A 16 4.02 20.27 7.18
C MET A 16 4.55 19.55 5.93
N VAL A 17 3.95 19.82 4.76
CA VAL A 17 4.38 19.21 3.49
C VAL A 17 5.82 19.60 3.15
N ALA A 18 6.16 20.88 3.31
CA ALA A 18 7.53 21.34 3.12
C ALA A 18 8.49 20.65 4.09
N GLY A 19 8.10 20.50 5.36
CA GLY A 19 8.87 19.76 6.36
C GLY A 19 9.07 18.29 6.00
N TRP A 20 8.04 17.61 5.48
CA TRP A 20 8.16 16.23 5.03
C TRP A 20 9.09 16.08 3.82
N LEU A 21 9.00 16.98 2.85
CA LEU A 21 9.88 16.98 1.67
C LEU A 21 11.34 17.30 2.00
N THR A 22 11.57 18.06 3.08
CA THR A 22 12.92 18.44 3.52
C THR A 22 13.42 17.60 4.70
N ALA A 23 12.74 16.54 5.08
CA ALA A 23 13.08 15.72 6.24
C ALA A 23 14.51 15.19 6.17
N ASP A 24 14.93 14.67 5.02
CA ASP A 24 16.28 14.13 4.80
C ASP A 24 17.35 15.24 4.83
N LEU A 25 17.01 16.48 4.43
CA LEU A 25 17.92 17.63 4.44
C LEU A 25 18.08 18.22 5.84
N THR A 26 16.98 18.24 6.60
CA THR A 26 16.93 18.87 7.94
C THR A 26 17.32 17.90 9.05
N GLY A 27 17.30 16.59 8.79
CA GLY A 27 17.48 15.53 9.79
C GLY A 27 16.29 15.42 10.76
N ILE A 28 15.19 16.14 10.51
CA ILE A 28 13.98 16.11 11.33
C ILE A 28 13.01 15.10 10.71
N SER A 29 12.62 14.09 11.47
CA SER A 29 11.74 13.03 10.96
C SER A 29 10.35 13.58 10.55
N VAL A 30 9.73 12.96 9.56
CA VAL A 30 8.37 13.28 9.11
C VAL A 30 7.34 13.21 10.26
N THR A 31 7.59 12.35 11.25
CA THR A 31 6.75 12.22 12.45
C THR A 31 6.80 13.51 13.28
N ILE A 32 7.99 14.08 13.50
CA ILE A 32 8.14 15.34 14.25
C ILE A 32 7.40 16.47 13.54
N TRP A 33 7.54 16.59 12.21
CA TRP A 33 6.80 17.58 11.43
C TRP A 33 5.29 17.41 11.56
N SER A 34 4.78 16.17 11.57
CA SER A 34 3.35 15.87 11.76
C SER A 34 2.87 16.29 13.16
N VAL A 35 3.68 16.04 14.20
CA VAL A 35 3.38 16.47 15.59
C VAL A 35 3.37 17.99 15.70
N ILE A 36 4.33 18.69 15.07
CA ILE A 36 4.35 20.16 15.01
C ILE A 36 3.06 20.69 14.38
N GLY A 37 2.60 20.10 13.27
CA GLY A 37 1.34 20.45 12.63
C GLY A 37 0.14 20.30 13.57
N LEU A 38 0.07 19.19 14.30
CA LEU A 38 -0.99 18.93 15.27
C LEU A 38 -0.96 19.98 16.42
N ILE A 39 0.23 20.30 16.93
CA ILE A 39 0.40 21.31 17.98
C ILE A 39 -0.06 22.68 17.46
N LEU A 40 0.32 23.07 16.25
CA LEU A 40 -0.10 24.34 15.65
C LEU A 40 -1.61 24.41 15.46
N MET A 41 -2.23 23.35 14.90
CA MET A 41 -3.68 23.28 14.72
C MET A 41 -4.44 23.38 16.05
N SER A 42 -3.91 22.73 17.09
CA SER A 42 -4.48 22.79 18.44
C SER A 42 -4.27 24.16 19.09
N GLY A 43 -3.07 24.75 18.95
CA GLY A 43 -2.73 26.05 19.50
C GLY A 43 -3.53 27.20 18.90
N PHE A 44 -3.89 27.12 17.62
CA PHE A 44 -4.77 28.09 16.97
C PHE A 44 -6.27 27.80 17.18
N GLY A 45 -6.61 26.74 17.94
CA GLY A 45 -8.00 26.39 18.27
C GLY A 45 -8.78 25.77 17.10
N ILE A 46 -8.11 25.42 16.00
CA ILE A 46 -8.70 24.76 14.83
C ILE A 46 -9.05 23.31 15.18
N PHE A 47 -8.16 22.63 15.91
CA PHE A 47 -8.33 21.27 16.39
C PHE A 47 -8.54 21.27 17.91
N LYS A 48 -9.70 20.86 18.35
CA LYS A 48 -10.11 20.87 19.76
C LYS A 48 -9.90 19.51 20.41
N PRO A 49 -9.75 19.42 21.75
CA PRO A 49 -9.64 18.13 22.45
C PRO A 49 -10.78 17.16 22.13
N ALA A 50 -12.02 17.66 21.94
CA ALA A 50 -13.15 16.83 21.54
C ALA A 50 -13.00 16.18 20.16
N ASP A 51 -12.27 16.83 19.25
CA ASP A 51 -12.02 16.32 17.89
C ASP A 51 -11.09 15.10 17.91
N PHE A 52 -10.26 14.96 18.95
CA PHE A 52 -9.34 13.83 19.10
C PHE A 52 -10.05 12.48 19.13
N GLY A 53 -11.22 12.41 19.81
CA GLY A 53 -12.02 11.19 19.83
C GLY A 53 -12.96 11.05 18.62
N ALA A 54 -13.46 12.18 18.09
CA ALA A 54 -14.53 12.17 17.10
C ALA A 54 -14.02 12.18 15.65
N ARG A 55 -12.88 12.83 15.37
CA ARG A 55 -12.40 13.05 14.00
C ARG A 55 -11.18 12.22 13.63
N ILE A 56 -10.43 11.72 14.61
CA ILE A 56 -9.29 10.83 14.33
C ILE A 56 -9.80 9.40 14.13
N PRO A 57 -9.48 8.75 13.01
CA PRO A 57 -9.91 7.38 12.74
C PRO A 57 -9.04 6.38 13.51
N TRP A 58 -9.18 6.34 14.83
CA TRP A 58 -8.39 5.49 15.74
C TRP A 58 -8.40 4.02 15.34
N THR A 59 -9.54 3.53 14.86
CA THR A 59 -9.67 2.15 14.37
C THR A 59 -8.67 1.86 13.23
N ILE A 60 -8.52 2.80 12.28
CA ILE A 60 -7.59 2.64 11.16
C ILE A 60 -6.15 2.73 11.65
N ILE A 61 -5.85 3.69 12.53
CA ILE A 61 -4.50 3.87 13.10
C ILE A 61 -4.08 2.61 13.86
N THR A 62 -4.94 2.10 14.73
CA THR A 62 -4.69 0.88 15.51
C THR A 62 -4.53 -0.33 14.60
N LEU A 63 -5.35 -0.44 13.56
CA LEU A 63 -5.25 -1.52 12.57
C LEU A 63 -3.90 -1.48 11.84
N ILE A 64 -3.48 -0.31 11.34
CA ILE A 64 -2.19 -0.16 10.65
C ILE A 64 -1.03 -0.48 11.59
N ALA A 65 -1.05 0.02 12.82
CA ALA A 65 -0.03 -0.26 13.81
C ALA A 65 0.08 -1.76 14.12
N SER A 66 -1.06 -2.42 14.33
CA SER A 66 -1.12 -3.87 14.60
C SER A 66 -0.57 -4.70 13.43
N ILE A 67 -0.96 -4.36 12.20
CA ILE A 67 -0.48 -5.06 11.00
C ILE A 67 1.02 -4.84 10.80
N SER A 68 1.51 -3.62 11.01
CA SER A 68 2.94 -3.30 10.89
C SER A 68 3.77 -4.07 11.92
N THR A 69 3.26 -4.17 13.16
CA THR A 69 3.89 -4.98 14.21
C THR A 69 3.89 -6.47 13.84
N LEU A 70 2.78 -6.98 13.32
CA LEU A 70 2.68 -8.37 12.88
C LEU A 70 3.67 -8.67 11.75
N ALA A 71 3.80 -7.79 10.76
CA ALA A 71 4.77 -7.94 9.68
C ALA A 71 6.21 -7.98 10.20
N THR A 72 6.55 -7.13 11.18
CA THR A 72 7.86 -7.14 11.83
C THR A 72 8.11 -8.43 12.58
N LEU A 73 7.12 -8.93 13.33
CA LEU A 73 7.21 -10.20 14.04
C LEU A 73 7.40 -11.37 13.07
N MET A 74 6.66 -11.40 11.97
CA MET A 74 6.84 -12.42 10.94
C MET A 74 8.28 -12.45 10.42
N GLY A 75 8.89 -11.29 10.18
CA GLY A 75 10.30 -11.18 9.79
C GLY A 75 11.25 -11.71 10.86
N THR A 76 11.02 -11.33 12.13
CA THR A 76 11.85 -11.76 13.27
C THR A 76 11.82 -13.28 13.50
N TYR A 77 10.67 -13.90 13.28
CA TYR A 77 10.50 -15.36 13.43
C TYR A 77 10.86 -16.16 12.17
N GLY A 78 11.41 -15.54 11.12
CA GLY A 78 11.83 -16.22 9.91
C GLY A 78 10.68 -16.84 9.11
N ILE A 79 9.45 -16.38 9.33
CA ILE A 79 8.27 -16.90 8.59
C ILE A 79 8.42 -16.71 7.08
N PRO A 80 8.96 -15.56 6.56
CA PRO A 80 9.20 -15.40 5.14
C PRO A 80 10.15 -16.45 4.56
N ASP A 81 11.24 -16.76 5.28
CA ASP A 81 12.23 -17.75 4.85
C ASP A 81 11.65 -19.16 4.85
N TRP A 82 10.92 -19.50 5.91
CA TRP A 82 10.20 -20.77 5.99
C TRP A 82 9.17 -20.91 4.85
N LEU A 83 8.40 -19.86 4.60
CA LEU A 83 7.37 -19.86 3.54
C LEU A 83 8.01 -19.99 2.16
N THR A 84 9.13 -19.30 1.95
CA THR A 84 9.93 -19.43 0.71
C THR A 84 10.43 -20.84 0.53
N ALA A 85 10.96 -21.47 1.58
CA ALA A 85 11.45 -22.85 1.52
C ALA A 85 10.32 -23.85 1.20
N VAL A 86 9.14 -23.67 1.80
CA VAL A 86 7.95 -24.55 1.54
C VAL A 86 7.42 -24.36 0.11
N LEU A 87 7.47 -23.16 -0.41
CA LEU A 87 6.95 -22.83 -1.73
C LEU A 87 7.99 -22.98 -2.86
N ALA A 88 9.28 -23.05 -2.53
CA ALA A 88 10.36 -23.19 -3.51
C ALA A 88 10.14 -24.31 -4.52
N PRO A 89 9.66 -25.52 -4.16
CA PRO A 89 9.40 -26.59 -5.13
C PRO A 89 8.30 -26.25 -6.13
N VAL A 90 7.28 -25.48 -5.67
CA VAL A 90 6.14 -25.05 -6.51
C VAL A 90 6.52 -23.86 -7.36
N LEU A 91 7.38 -23.00 -6.84
CA LEU A 91 7.83 -21.77 -7.49
C LEU A 91 9.08 -21.98 -8.37
N GLY A 92 9.72 -23.14 -8.29
CA GLY A 92 10.92 -23.45 -9.07
C GLY A 92 10.79 -23.17 -10.58
N PRO A 93 9.73 -23.60 -11.25
CA PRO A 93 9.47 -23.28 -12.66
C PRO A 93 9.25 -21.78 -12.90
N VAL A 94 8.69 -21.07 -11.91
CA VAL A 94 8.43 -19.63 -11.95
C VAL A 94 9.74 -18.83 -11.78
N ALA A 95 10.66 -19.37 -10.99
CA ALA A 95 11.99 -18.76 -10.74
C ALA A 95 12.95 -18.87 -11.94
N SER A 96 12.52 -19.43 -13.07
CA SER A 96 13.37 -19.54 -14.26
C SER A 96 13.26 -18.36 -15.21
N ASN A 97 12.24 -17.50 -15.08
CA ASN A 97 11.99 -16.43 -16.03
C ASN A 97 11.24 -15.25 -15.37
N GLN A 98 11.73 -14.03 -15.61
CA GLN A 98 11.12 -12.80 -15.12
C GLN A 98 9.64 -12.63 -15.55
N VAL A 99 9.30 -13.04 -16.77
CA VAL A 99 7.91 -12.99 -17.28
C VAL A 99 6.99 -13.90 -16.45
N LEU A 100 7.44 -15.14 -16.20
CA LEU A 100 6.67 -16.10 -15.39
C LEU A 100 6.55 -15.61 -13.94
N LEU A 101 7.60 -15.00 -13.40
CA LEU A 101 7.57 -14.42 -12.06
C LEU A 101 6.54 -13.28 -11.96
N ILE A 102 6.50 -12.36 -12.93
CA ILE A 102 5.51 -11.27 -12.98
C ILE A 102 4.07 -11.83 -13.00
N ILE A 103 3.83 -12.82 -13.86
CA ILE A 103 2.51 -13.47 -13.95
C ILE A 103 2.15 -14.14 -12.63
N ALA A 104 3.10 -14.86 -12.03
CA ALA A 104 2.88 -15.53 -10.75
C ALA A 104 2.57 -14.58 -9.63
N ILE A 105 3.31 -13.44 -9.52
CA ILE A 105 3.02 -12.38 -8.55
C ILE A 105 1.58 -11.91 -8.74
N GLY A 106 1.17 -11.57 -9.96
CA GLY A 106 -0.17 -11.07 -10.24
C GLY A 106 -1.27 -12.08 -9.89
N VAL A 107 -1.09 -13.35 -10.25
CA VAL A 107 -2.06 -14.43 -9.97
C VAL A 107 -2.14 -14.69 -8.46
N VAL A 108 -1.00 -14.81 -7.78
CA VAL A 108 -0.95 -15.08 -6.34
C VAL A 108 -1.53 -13.91 -5.54
N VAL A 109 -1.22 -12.66 -5.92
CA VAL A 109 -1.84 -11.46 -5.31
C VAL A 109 -3.36 -11.54 -5.43
N PHE A 110 -3.86 -11.78 -6.64
CA PHE A 110 -5.30 -11.86 -6.87
C PHE A 110 -5.93 -12.97 -6.03
N ALA A 111 -5.34 -14.18 -6.01
CA ALA A 111 -5.82 -15.29 -5.19
C ALA A 111 -5.80 -14.97 -3.69
N LEU A 112 -4.71 -14.36 -3.18
CA LEU A 112 -4.62 -13.94 -1.78
C LEU A 112 -5.71 -12.95 -1.41
N ARG A 113 -6.05 -12.02 -2.29
CA ARG A 113 -7.10 -11.02 -2.05
C ARG A 113 -8.51 -11.59 -1.93
N TRP A 114 -8.74 -12.84 -2.30
CA TRP A 114 -10.00 -13.54 -2.02
C TRP A 114 -10.10 -14.01 -0.56
N GLY A 115 -8.98 -14.34 0.07
CA GLY A 115 -8.93 -14.81 1.46
C GLY A 115 -8.48 -13.76 2.47
N VAL A 116 -7.65 -12.79 2.04
CA VAL A 116 -7.02 -11.80 2.92
C VAL A 116 -7.59 -10.42 2.67
N ALA A 117 -8.39 -9.92 3.60
CA ALA A 117 -9.03 -8.62 3.51
C ALA A 117 -8.02 -7.45 3.51
N SER A 118 -6.95 -7.56 4.30
CA SER A 118 -5.97 -6.50 4.46
C SER A 118 -5.04 -6.39 3.25
N MET A 119 -4.98 -5.20 2.65
CA MET A 119 -4.03 -4.87 1.57
C MET A 119 -2.58 -4.92 2.07
N PHE A 120 -2.34 -4.44 3.29
CA PHE A 120 -1.00 -4.42 3.88
C PHE A 120 -0.49 -5.83 4.15
N THR A 121 -1.32 -6.70 4.72
CA THR A 121 -0.96 -8.10 4.96
C THR A 121 -0.69 -8.83 3.64
N SER A 122 -1.55 -8.65 2.64
CA SER A 122 -1.34 -9.22 1.31
C SER A 122 -0.04 -8.73 0.67
N GLY A 123 0.24 -7.43 0.77
CA GLY A 123 1.50 -6.84 0.28
C GLY A 123 2.73 -7.41 0.98
N ALA A 124 2.69 -7.54 2.31
CA ALA A 124 3.78 -8.13 3.08
C ALA A 124 4.03 -9.60 2.71
N LEU A 125 2.97 -10.38 2.51
CA LEU A 125 3.07 -11.77 2.05
C LEU A 125 3.69 -11.86 0.66
N ILE A 126 3.28 -11.01 -0.28
CA ILE A 126 3.86 -10.98 -1.62
C ILE A 126 5.34 -10.62 -1.59
N TYR A 127 5.71 -9.62 -0.79
CA TYR A 127 7.11 -9.28 -0.59
C TYR A 127 7.90 -10.48 -0.06
N ALA A 128 7.41 -11.12 1.01
CA ALA A 128 8.05 -12.26 1.62
C ALA A 128 8.25 -13.44 0.65
N LEU A 129 7.25 -13.68 -0.21
CA LEU A 129 7.27 -14.81 -1.16
C LEU A 129 8.17 -14.56 -2.37
N PHE A 130 8.16 -13.34 -2.90
CA PHE A 130 8.70 -13.10 -4.24
C PHE A 130 9.94 -12.20 -4.28
N ALA A 131 10.29 -11.48 -3.20
CA ALA A 131 11.46 -10.59 -3.22
C ALA A 131 12.76 -11.36 -3.44
N GLY A 132 12.95 -12.49 -2.75
CA GLY A 132 14.12 -13.35 -2.91
C GLY A 132 14.22 -13.96 -4.31
N LEU A 133 13.09 -14.43 -4.85
CA LEU A 133 13.02 -14.98 -6.21
C LEU A 133 13.29 -13.90 -7.27
N GLY A 134 12.74 -12.70 -7.09
CA GLY A 134 13.00 -11.57 -7.98
C GLY A 134 14.49 -11.23 -8.02
N ASN A 135 15.13 -11.11 -6.85
CA ASN A 135 16.55 -10.83 -6.75
C ASN A 135 17.40 -11.92 -7.42
N ALA A 136 17.04 -13.20 -7.27
CA ALA A 136 17.73 -14.31 -7.93
C ALA A 136 17.65 -14.24 -9.46
N LEU A 137 16.60 -13.62 -10.01
CA LEU A 137 16.43 -13.37 -11.46
C LEU A 137 16.98 -12.02 -11.92
N GLY A 138 17.69 -11.29 -11.06
CA GLY A 138 18.22 -9.96 -11.36
C GLY A 138 17.18 -8.85 -11.34
N MET A 139 15.96 -9.12 -10.84
CA MET A 139 14.95 -8.08 -10.67
C MET A 139 15.15 -7.35 -9.34
N ASN A 140 15.18 -6.03 -9.38
CA ASN A 140 15.23 -5.23 -8.16
C ASN A 140 13.97 -5.48 -7.31
N THR A 141 14.16 -5.58 -6.00
CA THR A 141 13.06 -5.76 -5.03
C THR A 141 11.95 -4.72 -5.20
N LEU A 142 12.28 -3.48 -5.59
CA LEU A 142 11.30 -2.42 -5.86
C LEU A 142 10.30 -2.82 -6.95
N VAL A 143 10.73 -3.53 -7.99
CA VAL A 143 9.84 -4.01 -9.06
C VAL A 143 8.83 -5.02 -8.50
N VAL A 144 9.29 -5.97 -7.71
CA VAL A 144 8.42 -6.96 -7.06
C VAL A 144 7.41 -6.30 -6.14
N VAL A 145 7.86 -5.36 -5.30
CA VAL A 145 7.00 -4.59 -4.39
C VAL A 145 5.98 -3.76 -5.18
N PHE A 146 6.40 -3.13 -6.27
CA PHE A 146 5.51 -2.31 -7.10
C PHE A 146 4.40 -3.14 -7.73
N ILE A 147 4.74 -4.29 -8.33
CA ILE A 147 3.75 -5.20 -8.92
C ILE A 147 2.79 -5.71 -7.83
N GLY A 148 3.34 -6.12 -6.69
CA GLY A 148 2.57 -6.55 -5.54
C GLY A 148 1.62 -5.47 -5.04
N TYR A 149 2.11 -4.25 -4.84
CA TYR A 149 1.33 -3.10 -4.39
C TYR A 149 0.18 -2.77 -5.36
N MET A 150 0.44 -2.75 -6.65
CA MET A 150 -0.62 -2.54 -7.65
C MET A 150 -1.64 -3.67 -7.61
N GLY A 151 -1.21 -4.91 -7.48
CA GLY A 151 -2.10 -6.08 -7.43
C GLY A 151 -3.01 -6.10 -6.21
N VAL A 152 -2.53 -5.70 -5.02
CA VAL A 152 -3.34 -5.71 -3.79
C VAL A 152 -4.45 -4.66 -3.79
N GLN A 153 -4.43 -3.71 -4.70
CA GLN A 153 -5.49 -2.70 -4.85
C GLN A 153 -6.79 -3.27 -5.46
N CYS A 154 -6.79 -4.52 -5.93
CA CYS A 154 -8.00 -5.17 -6.43
C CYS A 154 -9.08 -5.27 -5.33
N TRP A 155 -10.34 -5.38 -5.75
CA TRP A 155 -11.52 -5.34 -4.87
C TRP A 155 -12.49 -6.52 -5.10
N PRO A 156 -12.07 -7.76 -4.87
CA PRO A 156 -12.97 -8.92 -5.06
C PRO A 156 -14.20 -8.83 -4.16
N PHE A 157 -14.05 -8.22 -2.96
CA PHE A 157 -15.13 -7.89 -2.05
C PHE A 157 -15.05 -6.41 -1.66
N GLY A 158 -16.20 -5.72 -1.55
CA GLY A 158 -16.26 -4.29 -1.25
C GLY A 158 -15.52 -3.91 0.02
N ALA A 159 -15.73 -4.65 1.10
CA ALA A 159 -15.10 -4.42 2.39
C ALA A 159 -13.57 -4.51 2.36
N TYR A 160 -12.98 -5.08 1.30
CA TYR A 160 -11.54 -5.29 1.21
C TYR A 160 -10.78 -4.10 0.60
N ASN A 161 -11.47 -3.11 0.09
CA ASN A 161 -10.88 -1.88 -0.42
C ASN A 161 -11.57 -0.66 0.19
N ALA A 162 -11.04 -0.18 1.31
CA ALA A 162 -11.60 0.94 2.05
C ALA A 162 -11.68 2.23 1.21
N THR A 163 -10.69 2.47 0.35
CA THR A 163 -10.66 3.65 -0.53
C THR A 163 -11.81 3.62 -1.54
N LEU A 164 -12.04 2.45 -2.17
CA LEU A 164 -13.16 2.27 -3.07
C LEU A 164 -14.51 2.46 -2.34
N MET A 165 -14.65 1.87 -1.17
CA MET A 165 -15.89 1.98 -0.38
C MET A 165 -16.14 3.41 0.10
N ALA A 166 -15.10 4.15 0.47
CA ALA A 166 -15.22 5.57 0.79
C ALA A 166 -15.69 6.37 -0.44
N GLY A 167 -15.12 6.10 -1.62
CA GLY A 167 -15.54 6.71 -2.88
C GLY A 167 -17.00 6.38 -3.23
N LEU A 168 -17.41 5.12 -3.10
CA LEU A 168 -18.81 4.71 -3.34
C LEU A 168 -19.79 5.36 -2.36
N GLY A 169 -19.39 5.49 -1.09
CA GLY A 169 -20.20 6.18 -0.08
C GLY A 169 -20.40 7.66 -0.40
N SER A 170 -19.41 8.32 -0.99
CA SER A 170 -19.49 9.74 -1.35
C SER A 170 -20.44 10.04 -2.53
N VAL A 171 -20.73 9.05 -3.38
CA VAL A 171 -21.61 9.19 -4.54
C VAL A 171 -23.09 8.80 -4.26
N ASN A 172 -23.45 8.60 -2.98
CA ASN A 172 -24.83 8.42 -2.52
C ASN A 172 -25.66 7.38 -3.33
N GLY A 173 -25.07 6.24 -3.66
CA GLY A 173 -25.76 5.14 -4.33
C GLY A 173 -25.90 5.29 -5.85
N LEU A 174 -25.28 6.29 -6.48
CA LEU A 174 -25.26 6.40 -7.94
C LEU A 174 -24.57 5.20 -8.59
N VAL A 175 -23.64 4.55 -7.88
CA VAL A 175 -22.93 3.38 -8.36
C VAL A 175 -23.06 2.26 -7.31
N GLU A 176 -23.57 1.12 -7.76
CA GLU A 176 -23.69 -0.07 -6.92
C GLU A 176 -22.41 -0.90 -6.98
N PHE A 177 -21.92 -1.38 -5.82
CA PHE A 177 -20.72 -2.21 -5.76
C PHE A 177 -20.79 -3.42 -6.70
N ASN A 178 -21.91 -4.12 -6.75
CA ASN A 178 -22.09 -5.31 -7.56
C ASN A 178 -21.83 -5.08 -9.07
N LYS A 179 -22.10 -3.86 -9.56
CA LYS A 179 -21.85 -3.51 -10.96
C LYS A 179 -20.37 -3.34 -11.28
N ILE A 180 -19.60 -2.84 -10.31
CA ILE A 180 -18.17 -2.61 -10.48
C ILE A 180 -17.29 -3.76 -9.97
N GLN A 181 -17.85 -4.70 -9.21
CA GLN A 181 -17.11 -5.85 -8.67
C GLN A 181 -16.42 -6.65 -9.79
N LYS A 182 -17.11 -6.88 -10.90
CA LYS A 182 -16.56 -7.62 -12.05
C LYS A 182 -15.34 -6.94 -12.67
N LEU A 183 -15.22 -5.62 -12.52
CA LEU A 183 -14.06 -4.87 -13.02
C LEU A 183 -12.77 -5.23 -12.27
N THR A 184 -12.86 -5.86 -11.09
CA THR A 184 -11.67 -6.33 -10.37
C THR A 184 -10.87 -7.36 -11.18
N PHE A 185 -11.55 -8.21 -11.95
CA PHE A 185 -10.88 -9.18 -12.81
C PHE A 185 -10.12 -8.49 -13.94
N VAL A 186 -10.76 -7.50 -14.58
CA VAL A 186 -10.14 -6.69 -15.62
C VAL A 186 -8.95 -5.92 -15.06
N TYR A 187 -9.11 -5.29 -13.89
CA TYR A 187 -8.04 -4.59 -13.22
C TYR A 187 -6.84 -5.50 -12.93
N SER A 188 -7.08 -6.68 -12.36
CA SER A 188 -6.01 -7.61 -12.02
C SER A 188 -5.27 -8.13 -13.25
N ALA A 189 -6.00 -8.40 -14.35
CA ALA A 189 -5.38 -8.74 -15.63
C ALA A 189 -4.54 -7.58 -16.19
N LEU A 190 -5.07 -6.35 -16.12
CA LEU A 190 -4.35 -5.15 -16.57
C LEU A 190 -3.08 -4.87 -15.77
N VAL A 191 -3.05 -5.15 -14.47
CA VAL A 191 -1.84 -5.04 -13.65
C VAL A 191 -0.74 -5.97 -14.18
N ILE A 192 -1.08 -7.22 -14.49
CA ILE A 192 -0.12 -8.18 -15.06
C ILE A 192 0.37 -7.68 -16.43
N VAL A 193 -0.55 -7.28 -17.31
CA VAL A 193 -0.21 -6.79 -18.65
C VAL A 193 0.67 -5.53 -18.56
N ALA A 194 0.32 -4.58 -17.69
CA ALA A 194 1.10 -3.37 -17.49
C ALA A 194 2.51 -3.69 -16.98
N ALA A 195 2.65 -4.63 -16.04
CA ALA A 195 3.95 -5.06 -15.54
C ALA A 195 4.79 -5.71 -16.65
N LEU A 196 4.19 -6.54 -17.50
CA LEU A 196 4.88 -7.15 -18.64
C LEU A 196 5.31 -6.13 -19.69
N ILE A 197 4.47 -5.13 -19.99
CA ILE A 197 4.82 -4.03 -20.91
C ILE A 197 5.96 -3.16 -20.34
N ASN A 198 6.03 -2.99 -19.03
CA ASN A 198 7.10 -2.23 -18.38
C ASN A 198 8.41 -3.02 -18.23
N LEU A 199 8.42 -4.34 -18.40
CA LEU A 199 9.63 -5.15 -18.25
C LEU A 199 10.82 -4.67 -19.12
N PRO A 200 10.66 -4.33 -20.40
CA PRO A 200 11.73 -3.75 -21.20
C PRO A 200 12.26 -2.41 -20.63
N ILE A 201 11.38 -1.57 -20.11
CA ILE A 201 11.77 -0.29 -19.50
C ILE A 201 12.59 -0.55 -18.23
N TRP A 202 12.16 -1.48 -17.38
CA TRP A 202 12.90 -1.86 -16.17
C TRP A 202 14.28 -2.43 -16.50
N LYS A 203 14.40 -3.19 -17.59
CA LYS A 203 15.72 -3.66 -18.10
C LYS A 203 16.62 -2.51 -18.55
N LEU A 204 16.05 -1.55 -19.27
CA LEU A 204 16.81 -0.37 -19.73
C LEU A 204 17.26 0.54 -18.57
N THR A 205 16.49 0.58 -17.48
CA THR A 205 16.81 1.38 -16.29
C THR A 205 17.67 0.63 -15.27
N GLY A 206 18.04 -0.61 -15.53
CA GLY A 206 18.86 -1.43 -14.62
C GLY A 206 18.08 -1.95 -13.39
N LEU A 207 16.76 -1.98 -13.46
CA LEU A 207 15.91 -2.54 -12.40
C LEU A 207 15.59 -4.04 -12.62
N CYS A 208 15.96 -4.59 -13.78
CA CYS A 208 15.82 -6.01 -14.15
C CYS A 208 17.01 -6.46 -15.00
#